data_df736b4c758289fab55f71b42b9d8539
#
_entry.id   df736b4c758289fab55f71b42b9d8539
#
_cell.length_a   1.000
_cell.length_b   1.000
_cell.length_c   1.000
_cell.angle_alpha   90.00
_cell.angle_beta   90.00
_cell.angle_gamma   90.00
#
_symmetry.space_group_name_H-M   'P 1'
#
loop_
_entity.id
_entity.type
_entity.pdbx_description
1 polymer ?
#
loop_
_entity_poly.entity_id
_entity_poly.type
_entity_poly.pdbx_seq_one_letter_code
_entity_poly.pdbx_strand_id
1 'polypeptide(L)'
;MKIIIRHSLSVIVLTVIALRIYLHDPQPQYSGKKEVPGLNSPVEIFTDNYGVPHIFAENESDLFFAAGYQTARDRLFQLSLVISASRGTLASFFGNDYLNDDIYLRTWGIYNTSKEILKKTDQRTLRILQKTCEGINARIDELDGKYPLEFKLLGVTPLKINPVDIIAYGRLMAHDLQQSWKPEILFGLLLEYFGQEKLNELFPLYEPFRPTISYKDKYPNIKLLFSSLWTHEYRIRDLTGSNGVSIGSNSWVVSGKKSTTGKPILANDPHLKFTQPSKWYEMHLKGGIYNVSGAFLPGFPLPILGQNESVAWGFTNIMADDIDFFIEEIHPENPNKYKHNNKWLDIVSRKETVPLSKGRDTTITIRKTHHGPIISDIHPHTRY
;
A
#
# COMPACT_ATOMS: atom_id res chain seq x y z
N MET A 1 -13.34 56.36 5.70
CA MET A 1 -12.70 55.30 6.53
C MET A 1 -13.71 54.32 7.13
N LYS A 2 -14.75 54.72 7.89
CA LYS A 2 -15.74 53.79 8.48
C LYS A 2 -16.53 52.94 7.47
N ILE A 3 -16.86 53.48 6.26
CA ILE A 3 -17.58 52.72 5.20
C ILE A 3 -16.66 51.66 4.57
N ILE A 4 -15.39 51.98 4.33
CA ILE A 4 -14.41 51.00 3.74
C ILE A 4 -14.21 49.85 4.75
N ILE A 5 -14.05 50.16 6.02
CA ILE A 5 -13.89 49.15 7.08
C ILE A 5 -15.11 48.20 7.16
N ARG A 6 -16.34 48.75 7.03
CA ARG A 6 -17.58 47.95 7.01
C ARG A 6 -17.67 47.04 5.82
N HIS A 7 -17.33 47.51 4.59
CA HIS A 7 -17.30 46.66 3.40
C HIS A 7 -16.21 45.58 3.48
N SER A 8 -15.02 45.91 3.98
CA SER A 8 -13.95 44.91 4.16
C SER A 8 -14.36 43.83 5.18
N LEU A 9 -15.02 44.22 6.29
CA LEU A 9 -15.51 43.25 7.26
C LEU A 9 -16.60 42.34 6.69
N SER A 10 -17.54 42.90 5.91
CA SER A 10 -18.59 42.12 5.24
C SER A 10 -18.01 41.12 4.25
N VAL A 11 -17.01 41.52 3.46
CA VAL A 11 -16.31 40.62 2.52
C VAL A 11 -15.61 39.49 3.26
N ILE A 12 -14.91 39.79 4.35
CA ILE A 12 -14.24 38.78 5.19
C ILE A 12 -15.26 37.78 5.75
N VAL A 13 -16.37 38.28 6.30
CA VAL A 13 -17.43 37.41 6.86
C VAL A 13 -18.04 36.53 5.79
N LEU A 14 -18.36 37.07 4.62
CA LEU A 14 -18.89 36.28 3.49
C LEU A 14 -17.88 35.24 3.00
N THR A 15 -16.59 35.59 2.92
CA THR A 15 -15.52 34.66 2.55
C THR A 15 -15.39 33.52 3.57
N VAL A 16 -15.44 33.83 4.85
CA VAL A 16 -15.39 32.82 5.95
C VAL A 16 -16.63 31.91 5.87
N ILE A 17 -17.82 32.46 5.66
CA ILE A 17 -19.06 31.68 5.50
C ILE A 17 -18.95 30.77 4.27
N ALA A 18 -18.55 31.30 3.12
CA ALA A 18 -18.38 30.54 1.89
C ALA A 18 -17.34 29.42 2.05
N LEU A 19 -16.21 29.73 2.69
CA LEU A 19 -15.17 28.75 3.02
C LEU A 19 -15.70 27.66 3.98
N ARG A 20 -16.46 28.06 4.99
CA ARG A 20 -17.07 27.11 5.93
C ARG A 20 -18.09 26.19 5.26
N ILE A 21 -18.89 26.72 4.32
CA ILE A 21 -19.84 25.92 3.53
C ILE A 21 -19.06 24.97 2.60
N TYR A 22 -18.03 25.45 1.92
CA TYR A 22 -17.21 24.65 1.01
C TYR A 22 -16.44 23.54 1.73
N LEU A 23 -15.87 23.85 2.92
CA LEU A 23 -15.12 22.90 3.73
C LEU A 23 -16.02 22.03 4.61
N HIS A 24 -17.35 22.30 4.62
CA HIS A 24 -18.26 21.48 5.40
C HIS A 24 -18.22 20.02 4.91
N ASP A 25 -17.76 19.14 5.79
CA ASP A 25 -17.78 17.71 5.57
C ASP A 25 -19.02 17.14 6.26
N PRO A 26 -20.01 16.63 5.53
CA PRO A 26 -21.19 16.05 6.15
C PRO A 26 -20.77 14.84 6.99
N GLN A 27 -21.02 14.93 8.30
CA GLN A 27 -20.72 13.84 9.21
C GLN A 27 -21.45 12.56 8.77
N PRO A 28 -20.79 11.39 8.78
CA PRO A 28 -21.45 10.13 8.49
C PRO A 28 -22.65 9.91 9.44
N GLN A 29 -23.76 9.46 8.91
CA GLN A 29 -24.90 9.07 9.71
C GLN A 29 -24.63 7.68 10.31
N TYR A 30 -24.53 7.61 11.65
CA TYR A 30 -24.24 6.37 12.38
C TYR A 30 -25.49 5.67 12.92
N SER A 31 -26.69 6.23 12.71
CA SER A 31 -27.95 5.66 13.17
C SER A 31 -29.04 5.81 12.13
N GLY A 32 -30.01 4.88 12.14
CA GLY A 32 -31.15 4.87 11.23
C GLY A 32 -31.15 3.66 10.30
N LYS A 33 -32.10 3.65 9.36
CA LYS A 33 -32.22 2.62 8.32
C LYS A 33 -31.91 3.22 6.97
N LYS A 34 -31.28 2.44 6.11
CA LYS A 34 -30.90 2.87 4.78
C LYS A 34 -31.01 1.71 3.80
N GLU A 35 -31.57 1.97 2.64
CA GLU A 35 -31.53 1.05 1.51
C GLU A 35 -30.24 1.26 0.71
N VAL A 36 -29.48 0.17 0.51
CA VAL A 36 -28.24 0.17 -0.26
C VAL A 36 -28.37 -0.89 -1.35
N PRO A 37 -28.36 -0.52 -2.64
CA PRO A 37 -28.38 -1.48 -3.73
C PRO A 37 -27.22 -2.46 -3.66
N GLY A 38 -27.49 -3.76 -3.87
CA GLY A 38 -26.47 -4.81 -3.86
C GLY A 38 -26.49 -5.73 -2.65
N LEU A 39 -27.28 -5.42 -1.60
CA LEU A 39 -27.60 -6.34 -0.51
C LEU A 39 -28.75 -7.25 -0.91
N ASN A 40 -28.70 -8.52 -0.46
CA ASN A 40 -29.78 -9.50 -0.63
C ASN A 40 -30.70 -9.56 0.61
N SER A 41 -30.13 -9.34 1.79
CA SER A 41 -30.82 -9.35 3.10
C SER A 41 -30.40 -8.15 3.95
N PRO A 42 -31.19 -7.79 4.97
CA PRO A 42 -30.79 -6.74 5.91
C PRO A 42 -29.47 -7.04 6.61
N VAL A 43 -28.65 -6.00 6.80
CA VAL A 43 -27.43 -6.05 7.57
C VAL A 43 -27.51 -5.04 8.71
N GLU A 44 -27.13 -5.46 9.90
CA GLU A 44 -27.06 -4.60 11.07
C GLU A 44 -25.59 -4.20 11.33
N ILE A 45 -25.36 -2.91 11.57
CA ILE A 45 -24.04 -2.38 11.90
C ILE A 45 -24.15 -1.58 13.21
N PHE A 46 -23.44 -2.02 14.22
CA PHE A 46 -23.31 -1.32 15.50
C PHE A 46 -21.90 -0.75 15.62
N THR A 47 -21.80 0.49 16.01
CA THR A 47 -20.51 1.10 16.33
C THR A 47 -20.40 1.24 17.84
N ASP A 48 -19.34 0.69 18.42
CA ASP A 48 -19.13 0.76 19.87
C ASP A 48 -18.54 2.12 20.30
N ASN A 49 -18.27 2.27 21.60
CA ASN A 49 -17.73 3.51 22.17
C ASN A 49 -16.30 3.83 21.74
N TYR A 50 -15.58 2.89 21.10
CA TYR A 50 -14.26 3.06 20.53
C TYR A 50 -14.29 3.36 19.03
N GLY A 51 -15.50 3.39 18.44
CA GLY A 51 -15.67 3.59 17.00
C GLY A 51 -15.48 2.32 16.18
N VAL A 52 -15.41 1.15 16.81
CA VAL A 52 -15.26 -0.14 16.13
C VAL A 52 -16.62 -0.61 15.59
N PRO A 53 -16.78 -0.85 14.28
CA PRO A 53 -18.01 -1.37 13.71
C PRO A 53 -18.12 -2.89 13.91
N HIS A 54 -19.28 -3.32 14.39
CA HIS A 54 -19.71 -4.70 14.48
C HIS A 54 -20.78 -4.95 13.41
N ILE A 55 -20.48 -5.79 12.45
CA ILE A 55 -21.33 -6.05 11.27
C ILE A 55 -21.95 -7.44 11.37
N PHE A 56 -23.27 -7.50 11.32
CA PHE A 56 -24.05 -8.73 11.42
C PHE A 56 -24.86 -8.91 10.13
N ALA A 57 -24.66 -10.03 9.44
CA ALA A 57 -25.36 -10.40 8.22
C ALA A 57 -25.79 -11.87 8.26
N GLU A 58 -26.86 -12.22 7.52
CA GLU A 58 -27.32 -13.59 7.42
C GLU A 58 -26.39 -14.47 6.58
N ASN A 59 -25.73 -13.88 5.58
CA ASN A 59 -24.91 -14.59 4.62
C ASN A 59 -23.57 -13.90 4.34
N GLU A 60 -22.62 -14.65 3.76
CA GLU A 60 -21.26 -14.17 3.46
C GLU A 60 -21.24 -13.00 2.46
N SER A 61 -22.12 -13.03 1.46
CA SER A 61 -22.17 -12.01 0.41
C SER A 61 -22.46 -10.63 0.98
N ASP A 62 -23.51 -10.56 1.79
CA ASP A 62 -23.94 -9.30 2.41
C ASP A 62 -22.96 -8.86 3.51
N LEU A 63 -22.32 -9.82 4.21
CA LEU A 63 -21.29 -9.53 5.20
C LEU A 63 -20.10 -8.78 4.56
N PHE A 64 -19.53 -9.32 3.48
CA PHE A 64 -18.38 -8.70 2.83
C PHE A 64 -18.73 -7.44 2.05
N PHE A 65 -19.94 -7.36 1.50
CA PHE A 65 -20.45 -6.12 0.93
C PHE A 65 -20.51 -5.02 2.00
N ALA A 66 -21.13 -5.30 3.15
CA ALA A 66 -21.26 -4.33 4.23
C ALA A 66 -19.92 -3.95 4.85
N ALA A 67 -18.97 -4.88 4.96
CA ALA A 67 -17.60 -4.58 5.41
C ALA A 67 -16.89 -3.61 4.45
N GLY A 68 -17.01 -3.82 3.14
CA GLY A 68 -16.48 -2.91 2.12
C GLY A 68 -17.15 -1.54 2.17
N TYR A 69 -18.47 -1.49 2.25
CA TYR A 69 -19.24 -0.25 2.37
C TYR A 69 -18.84 0.55 3.61
N GLN A 70 -18.72 -0.13 4.77
CA GLN A 70 -18.31 0.47 6.03
C GLN A 70 -16.88 1.02 5.96
N THR A 71 -15.95 0.26 5.38
CA THR A 71 -14.57 0.71 5.16
C THR A 71 -14.53 1.99 4.32
N ALA A 72 -15.30 2.04 3.23
CA ALA A 72 -15.36 3.24 2.40
C ALA A 72 -16.04 4.42 3.12
N ARG A 73 -16.99 4.16 4.04
CA ARG A 73 -17.60 5.21 4.84
C ARG A 73 -16.57 5.91 5.74
N ASP A 74 -15.68 5.15 6.35
CA ASP A 74 -14.79 5.65 7.40
C ASP A 74 -13.37 5.94 6.90
N ARG A 75 -12.92 5.33 5.79
CA ARG A 75 -11.51 5.31 5.36
C ARG A 75 -11.30 5.57 3.86
N LEU A 76 -12.26 6.20 3.17
CA LEU A 76 -12.26 6.30 1.70
C LEU A 76 -11.01 6.98 1.15
N PHE A 77 -10.55 8.07 1.77
CA PHE A 77 -9.36 8.77 1.30
C PHE A 77 -8.10 7.93 1.49
N GLN A 78 -7.91 7.34 2.67
CA GLN A 78 -6.81 6.42 2.96
C GLN A 78 -6.78 5.25 1.97
N LEU A 79 -7.94 4.65 1.71
CA LEU A 79 -8.07 3.56 0.73
C LEU A 79 -7.69 4.02 -0.68
N SER A 80 -8.20 5.17 -1.13
CA SER A 80 -7.87 5.73 -2.45
C SER A 80 -6.39 6.03 -2.61
N LEU A 81 -5.73 6.52 -1.54
CA LEU A 81 -4.31 6.77 -1.52
C LEU A 81 -3.49 5.50 -1.73
N VAL A 82 -3.73 4.46 -0.92
CA VAL A 82 -2.95 3.22 -1.01
C VAL A 82 -3.21 2.45 -2.30
N ILE A 83 -4.44 2.51 -2.83
CA ILE A 83 -4.78 1.95 -4.14
C ILE A 83 -4.08 2.72 -5.26
N SER A 84 -4.03 4.07 -5.19
CA SER A 84 -3.29 4.87 -6.15
C SER A 84 -1.80 4.51 -6.18
N ALA A 85 -1.19 4.34 -5.00
CA ALA A 85 0.19 3.85 -4.89
C ALA A 85 0.34 2.44 -5.49
N SER A 86 -0.55 1.51 -5.13
CA SER A 86 -0.51 0.13 -5.64
C SER A 86 -0.63 0.02 -7.16
N ARG A 87 -1.40 0.93 -7.78
CA ARG A 87 -1.54 1.04 -9.25
C ARG A 87 -0.38 1.77 -9.91
N GLY A 88 0.43 2.53 -9.17
CA GLY A 88 1.40 3.49 -9.70
C GLY A 88 0.69 4.63 -10.46
N THR A 89 -0.24 5.31 -9.78
CA THR A 89 -1.05 6.40 -10.32
C THR A 89 -1.09 7.62 -9.40
N LEU A 90 -0.08 7.78 -8.55
CA LEU A 90 0.03 8.89 -7.60
C LEU A 90 0.09 10.25 -8.31
N ALA A 91 0.71 10.32 -9.49
CA ALA A 91 0.81 11.55 -10.28
C ALA A 91 -0.55 12.09 -10.71
N SER A 92 -1.53 11.22 -10.96
CA SER A 92 -2.90 11.65 -11.26
C SER A 92 -3.63 12.19 -10.05
N PHE A 93 -3.24 11.76 -8.85
CA PHE A 93 -3.89 12.07 -7.59
C PHE A 93 -3.26 13.28 -6.88
N PHE A 94 -1.92 13.32 -6.80
CA PHE A 94 -1.18 14.33 -6.05
C PHE A 94 -0.40 15.33 -6.93
N GLY A 95 -0.40 15.14 -8.25
CA GLY A 95 0.34 15.99 -9.18
C GLY A 95 1.57 15.33 -9.79
N ASN A 96 2.08 15.95 -10.85
CA ASN A 96 3.11 15.34 -11.71
C ASN A 96 4.46 15.10 -11.01
N ASP A 97 4.71 15.72 -9.86
CA ASP A 97 5.92 15.51 -9.06
C ASP A 97 6.03 14.07 -8.53
N TYR A 98 4.92 13.30 -8.57
CA TYR A 98 4.86 11.89 -8.21
C TYR A 98 5.08 10.93 -9.40
N LEU A 99 5.35 11.44 -10.61
CA LEU A 99 5.54 10.59 -11.79
C LEU A 99 6.71 9.59 -11.60
N ASN A 100 7.81 10.01 -11.01
CA ASN A 100 8.95 9.12 -10.78
C ASN A 100 8.61 8.03 -9.72
N ASP A 101 7.76 8.34 -8.74
CA ASP A 101 7.26 7.36 -7.78
C ASP A 101 6.36 6.32 -8.48
N ASP A 102 5.52 6.77 -9.42
CA ASP A 102 4.71 5.86 -10.25
C ASP A 102 5.58 4.97 -11.14
N ILE A 103 6.63 5.53 -11.76
CA ILE A 103 7.59 4.75 -12.54
C ILE A 103 8.26 3.69 -11.67
N TYR A 104 8.70 4.06 -10.47
CA TYR A 104 9.27 3.14 -9.49
C TYR A 104 8.31 1.99 -9.18
N LEU A 105 7.07 2.27 -8.74
CA LEU A 105 6.07 1.26 -8.37
C LEU A 105 5.70 0.33 -9.54
N ARG A 106 5.58 0.88 -10.75
CA ARG A 106 5.27 0.14 -11.96
C ARG A 106 6.43 -0.74 -12.41
N THR A 107 7.67 -0.28 -12.21
CA THR A 107 8.87 -1.08 -12.52
C THR A 107 8.96 -2.29 -11.60
N TRP A 108 8.69 -2.15 -10.30
CA TRP A 108 8.55 -3.30 -9.39
C TRP A 108 7.42 -4.26 -9.79
N GLY A 109 6.46 -3.78 -10.58
CA GLY A 109 5.42 -4.62 -11.18
C GLY A 109 4.33 -5.07 -10.20
N ILE A 110 4.14 -4.38 -9.08
CA ILE A 110 3.16 -4.72 -8.03
C ILE A 110 1.78 -4.99 -8.65
N TYR A 111 1.25 -4.04 -9.41
CA TYR A 111 -0.09 -4.16 -9.99
C TYR A 111 -0.19 -5.24 -11.07
N ASN A 112 0.84 -5.37 -11.92
CA ASN A 112 0.83 -6.38 -12.98
C ASN A 112 0.93 -7.81 -12.43
N THR A 113 1.77 -8.03 -11.42
CA THR A 113 1.84 -9.31 -10.73
C THR A 113 0.52 -9.63 -10.04
N SER A 114 -0.17 -8.63 -9.49
CA SER A 114 -1.50 -8.81 -8.88
C SER A 114 -2.56 -9.27 -9.87
N LYS A 115 -2.51 -8.81 -11.12
CA LYS A 115 -3.38 -9.33 -12.20
C LYS A 115 -3.15 -10.82 -12.46
N GLU A 116 -1.89 -11.27 -12.44
CA GLU A 116 -1.58 -12.68 -12.63
C GLU A 116 -1.99 -13.54 -11.43
N ILE A 117 -1.87 -13.00 -10.21
CA ILE A 117 -2.39 -13.64 -9.00
C ILE A 117 -3.90 -13.81 -9.08
N LEU A 118 -4.63 -12.77 -9.50
CA LEU A 118 -6.09 -12.84 -9.62
C LEU A 118 -6.55 -13.95 -10.56
N LYS A 119 -5.85 -14.20 -11.66
CA LYS A 119 -6.16 -15.29 -12.61
C LYS A 119 -6.07 -16.67 -11.96
N LYS A 120 -5.27 -16.80 -10.89
CA LYS A 120 -5.03 -18.06 -10.16
C LYS A 120 -5.83 -18.14 -8.86
N THR A 121 -6.58 -17.08 -8.51
CA THR A 121 -7.37 -17.01 -7.29
C THR A 121 -8.59 -17.94 -7.40
N ASP A 122 -8.85 -18.71 -6.35
CA ASP A 122 -10.00 -19.59 -6.31
C ASP A 122 -11.32 -18.82 -6.30
N GLN A 123 -12.39 -19.48 -6.71
CA GLN A 123 -13.69 -18.87 -6.90
C GLN A 123 -14.32 -18.32 -5.61
N ARG A 124 -14.03 -18.92 -4.44
CA ARG A 124 -14.57 -18.44 -3.16
C ARG A 124 -13.90 -17.13 -2.78
N THR A 125 -12.57 -17.10 -2.80
CA THR A 125 -11.78 -15.89 -2.52
C THR A 125 -12.13 -14.78 -3.50
N LEU A 126 -12.29 -15.11 -4.80
CA LEU A 126 -12.69 -14.12 -5.81
C LEU A 126 -14.05 -13.50 -5.49
N ARG A 127 -15.06 -14.30 -5.10
CA ARG A 127 -16.39 -13.78 -4.70
C ARG A 127 -16.30 -12.84 -3.48
N ILE A 128 -15.50 -13.22 -2.48
CA ILE A 128 -15.29 -12.37 -1.29
C ILE A 128 -14.70 -11.02 -1.69
N LEU A 129 -13.63 -11.01 -2.50
CA LEU A 129 -13.01 -9.78 -3.00
C LEU A 129 -13.98 -8.94 -3.82
N GLN A 130 -14.78 -9.58 -4.70
CA GLN A 130 -15.79 -8.89 -5.51
C GLN A 130 -16.84 -8.22 -4.63
N LYS A 131 -17.40 -8.92 -3.64
CA LYS A 131 -18.43 -8.37 -2.74
C LYS A 131 -17.91 -7.22 -1.91
N THR A 132 -16.66 -7.32 -1.42
CA THR A 132 -16.01 -6.20 -0.73
C THR A 132 -15.86 -4.97 -1.65
N CYS A 133 -15.41 -5.17 -2.89
CA CYS A 133 -15.30 -4.09 -3.86
C CYS A 133 -16.66 -3.48 -4.23
N GLU A 134 -17.70 -4.30 -4.39
CA GLU A 134 -19.07 -3.84 -4.65
C GLU A 134 -19.56 -2.92 -3.51
N GLY A 135 -19.33 -3.30 -2.25
CA GLY A 135 -19.69 -2.49 -1.10
C GLY A 135 -18.94 -1.15 -1.05
N ILE A 136 -17.62 -1.17 -1.28
CA ILE A 136 -16.81 0.06 -1.38
C ILE A 136 -17.37 0.97 -2.48
N ASN A 137 -17.62 0.41 -3.66
CA ASN A 137 -18.09 1.15 -4.82
C ASN A 137 -19.51 1.70 -4.64
N ALA A 138 -20.40 0.95 -3.96
CA ALA A 138 -21.74 1.41 -3.60
C ALA A 138 -21.68 2.66 -2.72
N ARG A 139 -20.74 2.70 -1.75
CA ARG A 139 -20.54 3.92 -0.93
C ARG A 139 -20.01 5.09 -1.75
N ILE A 140 -19.10 4.87 -2.70
CA ILE A 140 -18.59 5.91 -3.58
C ILE A 140 -19.72 6.49 -4.45
N ASP A 141 -20.58 5.62 -5.00
CA ASP A 141 -21.72 6.05 -5.82
C ASP A 141 -22.73 6.87 -5.02
N GLU A 142 -23.02 6.44 -3.80
CA GLU A 142 -23.92 7.13 -2.90
C GLU A 142 -23.48 8.56 -2.58
N LEU A 143 -22.16 8.82 -2.54
CA LEU A 143 -21.64 10.16 -2.25
C LEU A 143 -22.03 11.18 -3.31
N ASP A 144 -22.29 10.75 -4.53
CA ASP A 144 -22.78 11.58 -5.63
C ASP A 144 -22.04 12.94 -5.72
N GLY A 145 -20.69 12.88 -5.76
CA GLY A 145 -19.82 14.05 -5.79
C GLY A 145 -19.61 14.78 -4.46
N LYS A 146 -20.32 14.41 -3.40
CA LYS A 146 -20.16 14.96 -2.05
C LYS A 146 -19.06 14.22 -1.30
N TYR A 147 -17.87 14.22 -1.86
CA TYR A 147 -16.72 13.49 -1.32
C TYR A 147 -16.17 14.12 -0.04
N PRO A 148 -15.45 13.35 0.80
CA PRO A 148 -14.69 13.85 1.95
C PRO A 148 -13.78 15.03 1.60
N LEU A 149 -13.43 15.81 2.63
CA LEU A 149 -12.72 17.08 2.48
C LEU A 149 -11.41 16.96 1.70
N GLU A 150 -10.67 15.88 1.93
CA GLU A 150 -9.36 15.64 1.29
C GLU A 150 -9.49 15.61 -0.25
N PHE A 151 -10.54 14.97 -0.77
CA PHE A 151 -10.79 14.92 -2.22
C PHE A 151 -11.10 16.30 -2.79
N LYS A 152 -11.85 17.12 -2.04
CA LYS A 152 -12.18 18.49 -2.43
C LYS A 152 -10.93 19.37 -2.48
N LEU A 153 -10.06 19.26 -1.45
CA LEU A 153 -8.82 20.03 -1.36
C LEU A 153 -7.83 19.69 -2.47
N LEU A 154 -7.76 18.42 -2.85
CA LEU A 154 -6.89 17.95 -3.93
C LEU A 154 -7.52 18.13 -5.33
N GLY A 155 -8.83 18.38 -5.42
CA GLY A 155 -9.54 18.47 -6.69
C GLY A 155 -9.61 17.13 -7.44
N VAL A 156 -9.68 16.01 -6.70
CA VAL A 156 -9.72 14.65 -7.25
C VAL A 156 -10.98 13.90 -6.81
N THR A 157 -11.26 12.78 -7.45
CA THR A 157 -12.40 11.91 -7.12
C THR A 157 -11.92 10.57 -6.59
N PRO A 158 -12.71 9.89 -5.74
CA PRO A 158 -12.41 8.54 -5.29
C PRO A 158 -12.25 7.57 -6.46
N LEU A 159 -11.31 6.63 -6.32
CA LEU A 159 -11.10 5.57 -7.30
C LEU A 159 -12.12 4.46 -7.09
N LYS A 160 -12.75 3.99 -8.18
CA LYS A 160 -13.47 2.73 -8.16
C LYS A 160 -12.50 1.57 -7.96
N ILE A 161 -12.88 0.64 -7.09
CA ILE A 161 -12.04 -0.47 -6.63
C ILE A 161 -12.49 -1.77 -7.31
N ASN A 162 -11.53 -2.60 -7.64
CA ASN A 162 -11.75 -3.95 -8.18
C ASN A 162 -10.87 -4.98 -7.45
N PRO A 163 -11.10 -6.29 -7.57
CA PRO A 163 -10.35 -7.31 -6.85
C PRO A 163 -8.83 -7.26 -7.01
N VAL A 164 -8.33 -6.85 -8.19
CA VAL A 164 -6.87 -6.68 -8.41
C VAL A 164 -6.30 -5.64 -7.44
N ASP A 165 -7.05 -4.60 -7.12
CA ASP A 165 -6.59 -3.50 -6.26
C ASP A 165 -6.35 -3.97 -4.83
N ILE A 166 -7.21 -4.82 -4.29
CA ILE A 166 -7.05 -5.39 -2.94
C ILE A 166 -5.80 -6.28 -2.91
N ILE A 167 -5.61 -7.11 -3.93
CA ILE A 167 -4.40 -7.94 -4.07
C ILE A 167 -3.16 -7.05 -4.20
N ALA A 168 -3.23 -6.00 -5.01
CA ALA A 168 -2.12 -5.07 -5.21
C ALA A 168 -1.76 -4.30 -3.93
N TYR A 169 -2.74 -3.93 -3.13
CA TYR A 169 -2.50 -3.34 -1.81
C TYR A 169 -1.76 -4.32 -0.88
N GLY A 170 -2.18 -5.58 -0.84
CA GLY A 170 -1.45 -6.61 -0.07
C GLY A 170 0.00 -6.78 -0.53
N ARG A 171 0.24 -6.73 -1.83
CA ARG A 171 1.59 -6.77 -2.38
C ARG A 171 2.41 -5.52 -2.10
N LEU A 172 1.79 -4.33 -2.13
CA LEU A 172 2.43 -3.09 -1.71
C LEU A 172 2.85 -3.17 -0.24
N MET A 173 1.98 -3.69 0.64
CA MET A 173 2.31 -3.91 2.04
C MET A 173 3.48 -4.91 2.21
N ALA A 174 3.51 -5.99 1.44
CA ALA A 174 4.62 -6.94 1.45
C ALA A 174 5.93 -6.29 0.98
N HIS A 175 5.89 -5.47 -0.07
CA HIS A 175 7.03 -4.69 -0.53
C HIS A 175 7.51 -3.70 0.55
N ASP A 176 6.59 -3.01 1.23
CA ASP A 176 6.90 -2.08 2.30
C ASP A 176 7.58 -2.77 3.50
N LEU A 177 7.23 -4.02 3.80
CA LEU A 177 7.82 -4.79 4.90
C LEU A 177 9.15 -5.45 4.53
N GLN A 178 9.44 -5.58 3.24
CA GLN A 178 10.67 -6.15 2.74
C GLN A 178 11.83 -5.17 2.93
N GLN A 179 12.93 -5.62 3.53
CA GLN A 179 14.08 -4.79 3.89
C GLN A 179 15.43 -5.38 3.43
N SER A 180 15.47 -6.61 2.86
CA SER A 180 16.70 -7.39 2.66
C SER A 180 17.67 -6.72 1.68
N TRP A 181 17.20 -6.07 0.62
CA TRP A 181 18.05 -5.46 -0.38
C TRP A 181 18.90 -4.27 0.10
N LYS A 182 18.45 -3.57 1.14
CA LYS A 182 19.14 -2.37 1.66
C LYS A 182 20.48 -2.70 2.32
N PRO A 183 20.57 -3.71 3.22
CA PRO A 183 21.83 -4.16 3.78
C PRO A 183 22.84 -4.60 2.71
N GLU A 184 22.43 -5.30 1.66
CA GLU A 184 23.32 -5.74 0.59
C GLU A 184 24.04 -4.56 -0.07
N ILE A 185 23.27 -3.53 -0.44
CA ILE A 185 23.82 -2.31 -1.03
C ILE A 185 24.74 -1.61 -0.05
N LEU A 186 24.33 -1.47 1.21
CA LEU A 186 25.13 -0.83 2.25
C LEU A 186 26.44 -1.58 2.45
N PHE A 187 26.41 -2.90 2.57
CA PHE A 187 27.62 -3.72 2.74
C PHE A 187 28.55 -3.63 1.52
N GLY A 188 28.01 -3.62 0.30
CA GLY A 188 28.78 -3.41 -0.91
C GLY A 188 29.52 -2.06 -0.91
N LEU A 189 28.83 -0.98 -0.51
CA LEU A 189 29.43 0.34 -0.38
C LEU A 189 30.50 0.40 0.73
N LEU A 190 30.24 -0.20 1.89
CA LEU A 190 31.17 -0.24 3.00
C LEU A 190 32.42 -1.07 2.66
N LEU A 191 32.26 -2.18 1.95
CA LEU A 191 33.37 -2.99 1.45
C LEU A 191 34.27 -2.18 0.49
N GLU A 192 33.67 -1.40 -0.40
CA GLU A 192 34.41 -0.54 -1.33
C GLU A 192 35.20 0.56 -0.60
N TYR A 193 34.61 1.18 0.42
CA TYR A 193 35.22 2.30 1.14
C TYR A 193 36.25 1.87 2.18
N PHE A 194 36.01 0.82 2.93
CA PHE A 194 36.77 0.46 4.12
C PHE A 194 37.58 -0.84 3.96
N GLY A 195 37.27 -1.64 2.92
CA GLY A 195 37.85 -2.96 2.75
C GLY A 195 37.29 -4.04 3.70
N GLN A 196 37.63 -5.30 3.41
CA GLN A 196 37.07 -6.47 4.08
C GLN A 196 37.40 -6.54 5.59
N GLU A 197 38.64 -6.16 5.96
CA GLU A 197 39.07 -6.23 7.36
C GLU A 197 38.23 -5.31 8.24
N LYS A 198 38.03 -4.07 7.82
CA LYS A 198 37.21 -3.09 8.55
C LYS A 198 35.72 -3.44 8.55
N LEU A 199 35.25 -4.02 7.47
CA LEU A 199 33.86 -4.53 7.40
C LEU A 199 33.63 -5.65 8.42
N ASN A 200 34.58 -6.57 8.58
CA ASN A 200 34.49 -7.66 9.57
C ASN A 200 34.55 -7.14 11.00
N GLU A 201 35.30 -6.06 11.27
CA GLU A 201 35.29 -5.41 12.58
C GLU A 201 33.93 -4.78 12.90
N LEU A 202 33.32 -4.09 11.93
CA LEU A 202 32.04 -3.42 12.09
C LEU A 202 30.86 -4.39 12.19
N PHE A 203 30.96 -5.52 11.49
CA PHE A 203 29.90 -6.55 11.40
C PHE A 203 30.46 -7.96 11.61
N PRO A 204 30.90 -8.29 12.84
CA PRO A 204 31.60 -9.55 13.12
C PRO A 204 30.76 -10.83 12.90
N LEU A 205 29.44 -10.69 12.84
CA LEU A 205 28.50 -11.81 12.56
C LEU A 205 28.12 -11.92 11.08
N TYR A 206 28.69 -11.08 10.23
CA TYR A 206 28.44 -11.12 8.80
C TYR A 206 29.22 -12.30 8.20
N GLU A 207 28.48 -13.29 7.68
CA GLU A 207 29.11 -14.45 7.06
C GLU A 207 29.85 -14.05 5.79
N PRO A 208 31.17 -14.32 5.67
CA PRO A 208 31.99 -13.90 4.52
C PRO A 208 31.59 -14.57 3.21
N PHE A 209 30.65 -15.50 3.23
CA PHE A 209 30.17 -16.24 2.05
C PHE A 209 28.93 -15.63 1.39
N ARG A 210 28.31 -14.62 1.99
CA ARG A 210 27.21 -13.93 1.31
C ARG A 210 27.76 -13.11 0.17
N PRO A 211 27.33 -13.36 -1.06
CA PRO A 211 27.75 -12.58 -2.20
C PRO A 211 27.29 -11.13 -1.99
N THR A 212 28.23 -10.21 -1.94
CA THR A 212 27.95 -8.78 -2.00
C THR A 212 28.19 -8.30 -3.41
N ILE A 213 27.40 -7.35 -3.86
CA ILE A 213 27.63 -6.71 -5.15
C ILE A 213 28.94 -5.90 -5.04
N SER A 214 29.99 -6.34 -5.76
CA SER A 214 31.22 -5.57 -5.87
C SER A 214 31.09 -4.57 -7.02
N TYR A 215 31.13 -3.29 -6.70
CA TYR A 215 30.94 -2.20 -7.66
C TYR A 215 32.20 -1.70 -8.36
N LYS A 216 33.37 -2.29 -8.03
CA LYS A 216 34.67 -1.79 -8.49
C LYS A 216 34.69 -1.45 -9.98
N ASP A 217 34.81 -0.16 -10.25
CA ASP A 217 35.16 0.49 -11.54
C ASP A 217 34.25 0.25 -12.76
N LYS A 218 33.28 -0.67 -12.70
CA LYS A 218 32.43 -1.01 -13.85
C LYS A 218 31.11 -0.24 -13.95
N TYR A 219 30.62 0.33 -12.83
CA TYR A 219 29.28 0.92 -12.75
C TYR A 219 29.28 2.26 -12.01
N PRO A 220 29.79 3.34 -12.62
CA PRO A 220 29.98 4.63 -11.93
C PRO A 220 28.67 5.26 -11.43
N ASN A 221 27.53 4.90 -12.05
CA ASN A 221 26.22 5.47 -11.72
C ASN A 221 25.42 4.63 -10.71
N ILE A 222 25.97 3.54 -10.18
CA ILE A 222 25.23 2.66 -9.28
C ILE A 222 24.84 3.35 -7.96
N LYS A 223 25.71 4.22 -7.44
CA LYS A 223 25.42 5.03 -6.24
C LYS A 223 24.23 5.96 -6.47
N LEU A 224 24.14 6.54 -7.66
CA LEU A 224 23.01 7.41 -8.03
C LEU A 224 21.72 6.61 -8.16
N LEU A 225 21.77 5.42 -8.76
CA LEU A 225 20.62 4.51 -8.83
C LEU A 225 20.10 4.16 -7.44
N PHE A 226 20.98 3.72 -6.53
CA PHE A 226 20.56 3.34 -5.18
C PHE A 226 20.03 4.50 -4.36
N SER A 227 20.64 5.68 -4.48
CA SER A 227 20.10 6.90 -3.87
C SER A 227 18.69 7.20 -4.38
N SER A 228 18.44 7.01 -5.68
CA SER A 228 17.13 7.20 -6.29
C SER A 228 16.11 6.17 -5.78
N LEU A 229 16.47 4.89 -5.77
CA LEU A 229 15.62 3.81 -5.23
C LEU A 229 15.24 4.08 -3.79
N TRP A 230 16.22 4.44 -2.96
CA TRP A 230 16.01 4.77 -1.55
C TRP A 230 15.06 5.95 -1.35
N THR A 231 15.23 6.99 -2.16
CA THR A 231 14.40 8.21 -2.09
C THR A 231 12.96 7.91 -2.42
N HIS A 232 12.69 7.15 -3.49
CA HIS A 232 11.32 6.78 -3.88
C HIS A 232 10.67 5.85 -2.85
N GLU A 233 11.42 4.85 -2.38
CA GLU A 233 10.89 3.96 -1.35
C GLU A 233 10.56 4.71 -0.05
N TYR A 234 11.48 5.57 0.43
CA TYR A 234 11.23 6.37 1.62
C TYR A 234 9.96 7.21 1.48
N ARG A 235 9.81 7.88 0.34
CA ARG A 235 8.66 8.75 0.05
C ARG A 235 7.35 7.97 0.00
N ILE A 236 7.33 6.82 -0.67
CA ILE A 236 6.15 5.96 -0.74
C ILE A 236 5.79 5.42 0.65
N ARG A 237 6.76 4.92 1.40
CA ARG A 237 6.55 4.42 2.75
C ARG A 237 6.08 5.51 3.72
N ASP A 238 6.56 6.72 3.58
CA ASP A 238 6.07 7.85 4.38
C ASP A 238 4.61 8.18 4.04
N LEU A 239 4.28 8.20 2.77
CA LEU A 239 2.93 8.45 2.26
C LEU A 239 1.94 7.36 2.69
N THR A 240 2.34 6.09 2.66
CA THR A 240 1.49 4.94 3.03
C THR A 240 1.48 4.63 4.53
N GLY A 241 2.20 5.40 5.35
CA GLY A 241 2.31 5.18 6.79
C GLY A 241 3.15 3.95 7.17
N SER A 242 4.05 3.51 6.28
CA SER A 242 4.94 2.36 6.50
C SER A 242 6.36 2.76 6.92
N ASN A 243 6.65 4.07 7.03
CA ASN A 243 7.95 4.58 7.44
C ASN A 243 8.02 4.80 8.95
N GLY A 244 9.18 4.58 9.57
CA GLY A 244 9.37 4.78 11.01
C GLY A 244 10.80 4.49 11.46
N VAL A 245 11.18 5.05 12.61
CA VAL A 245 12.55 4.92 13.17
C VAL A 245 12.75 3.56 13.82
N SER A 246 11.66 2.91 14.26
CA SER A 246 11.68 1.63 14.99
C SER A 246 10.67 0.67 14.38
N ILE A 247 10.89 0.28 13.10
CA ILE A 247 10.06 -0.70 12.44
C ILE A 247 10.43 -2.07 12.96
N GLY A 248 9.44 -2.80 13.44
CA GLY A 248 9.58 -4.14 13.94
C GLY A 248 8.24 -4.72 14.33
N SER A 249 8.24 -5.82 15.01
CA SER A 249 7.02 -6.40 15.59
C SER A 249 7.39 -7.46 16.63
N ASN A 250 6.52 -7.62 17.61
CA ASN A 250 6.60 -8.68 18.58
C ASN A 250 5.33 -9.52 18.58
N SER A 251 5.47 -10.80 18.87
CA SER A 251 4.34 -11.69 19.11
C SER A 251 4.74 -12.76 20.12
N TRP A 252 3.87 -13.00 21.11
CA TRP A 252 4.06 -14.09 22.06
C TRP A 252 2.72 -14.67 22.50
N VAL A 253 2.78 -15.92 22.96
CA VAL A 253 1.63 -16.65 23.46
C VAL A 253 1.90 -17.13 24.89
N VAL A 254 0.94 -16.91 25.79
CA VAL A 254 0.95 -17.45 27.14
C VAL A 254 -0.04 -18.63 27.18
N SER A 255 0.45 -19.81 27.59
CA SER A 255 -0.40 -21.00 27.77
C SER A 255 -1.47 -20.76 28.84
N GLY A 256 -2.66 -21.31 28.64
CA GLY A 256 -3.74 -21.25 29.63
C GLY A 256 -3.35 -21.78 31.02
N LYS A 257 -2.37 -22.70 31.12
CA LYS A 257 -1.82 -23.14 32.41
C LYS A 257 -1.14 -22.05 33.23
N LYS A 258 -0.72 -20.95 32.56
CA LYS A 258 -0.04 -19.79 33.15
C LYS A 258 -0.94 -18.55 33.24
N SER A 259 -2.19 -18.64 32.80
CA SER A 259 -3.14 -17.53 32.88
C SER A 259 -4.14 -17.76 34.01
N THR A 260 -4.63 -16.69 34.61
CA THR A 260 -5.65 -16.74 35.68
C THR A 260 -7.02 -17.21 35.17
N THR A 261 -7.28 -17.03 33.87
CA THR A 261 -8.51 -17.46 33.23
C THR A 261 -8.52 -18.93 32.79
N GLY A 262 -7.38 -19.60 32.84
CA GLY A 262 -7.20 -20.95 32.28
C GLY A 262 -7.20 -21.01 30.75
N LYS A 263 -7.29 -19.84 30.06
CA LYS A 263 -7.30 -19.73 28.59
C LYS A 263 -5.99 -19.17 28.08
N PRO A 264 -5.54 -19.53 26.86
CA PRO A 264 -4.36 -18.96 26.26
C PRO A 264 -4.56 -17.45 25.98
N ILE A 265 -3.44 -16.71 26.00
CA ILE A 265 -3.40 -15.30 25.68
C ILE A 265 -2.39 -15.11 24.55
N LEU A 266 -2.82 -14.48 23.45
CA LEU A 266 -1.96 -14.00 22.36
C LEU A 266 -1.76 -12.49 22.52
N ALA A 267 -0.51 -12.05 22.46
CA ALA A 267 -0.16 -10.64 22.27
C ALA A 267 0.60 -10.47 20.98
N ASN A 268 0.24 -9.48 20.18
CA ASN A 268 0.90 -9.14 18.94
C ASN A 268 0.96 -7.62 18.77
N ASP A 269 2.14 -7.12 18.49
CA ASP A 269 2.46 -5.69 18.50
C ASP A 269 3.30 -5.33 17.25
N PRO A 270 2.65 -4.99 16.11
CA PRO A 270 3.33 -4.55 14.91
C PRO A 270 3.75 -3.08 15.04
N HIS A 271 5.05 -2.81 15.07
CA HIS A 271 5.63 -1.48 15.21
C HIS A 271 5.67 -0.76 13.86
N LEU A 272 4.61 -0.06 13.52
CA LEU A 272 4.51 0.79 12.34
C LEU A 272 4.38 2.26 12.77
N LYS A 273 4.52 3.19 11.82
CA LYS A 273 4.35 4.62 12.06
C LYS A 273 2.94 4.91 12.61
N PHE A 274 2.87 5.74 13.63
CA PHE A 274 1.59 6.31 14.06
C PHE A 274 1.11 7.33 13.04
N THR A 275 -0.08 7.11 12.50
CA THR A 275 -0.72 7.99 11.52
C THR A 275 -2.16 8.26 11.90
N GLN A 276 -2.72 9.34 11.39
CA GLN A 276 -4.14 9.65 11.50
C GLN A 276 -4.71 9.85 10.09
N PRO A 277 -5.59 8.95 9.65
CA PRO A 277 -6.07 7.75 10.35
C PRO A 277 -4.99 6.68 10.51
N SER A 278 -5.16 5.78 11.50
CA SER A 278 -4.28 4.63 11.71
C SER A 278 -4.22 3.73 10.49
N LYS A 279 -3.09 3.05 10.27
CA LYS A 279 -2.95 2.02 9.24
C LYS A 279 -3.92 0.85 9.48
N TRP A 280 -4.18 0.53 10.73
CA TRP A 280 -5.11 -0.51 11.14
C TRP A 280 -6.52 0.03 11.26
N TYR A 281 -7.49 -0.78 10.86
CA TYR A 281 -8.91 -0.53 11.02
C TYR A 281 -9.55 -1.72 11.72
N GLU A 282 -10.05 -1.52 12.94
CA GLU A 282 -10.66 -2.58 13.71
C GLU A 282 -12.10 -2.79 13.27
N MET A 283 -12.50 -4.07 13.11
CA MET A 283 -13.87 -4.48 12.81
C MET A 283 -14.17 -5.83 13.45
N HIS A 284 -15.47 -6.08 13.68
CA HIS A 284 -16.02 -7.39 13.97
C HIS A 284 -17.04 -7.76 12.88
N LEU A 285 -16.87 -8.94 12.30
CA LEU A 285 -17.71 -9.48 11.22
C LEU A 285 -18.37 -10.77 11.67
N LYS A 286 -19.70 -10.83 11.64
CA LYS A 286 -20.46 -12.04 11.96
C LYS A 286 -21.52 -12.30 10.88
N GLY A 287 -21.40 -13.41 10.16
CA GLY A 287 -22.34 -13.83 9.12
C GLY A 287 -21.87 -15.05 8.34
N GLY A 288 -22.80 -15.87 7.89
CA GLY A 288 -22.49 -17.16 7.29
C GLY A 288 -21.63 -18.01 8.23
N ILE A 289 -20.45 -18.44 7.79
CA ILE A 289 -19.51 -19.22 8.63
C ILE A 289 -18.52 -18.33 9.40
N TYR A 290 -18.56 -17.01 9.22
CA TYR A 290 -17.61 -16.09 9.82
C TYR A 290 -18.14 -15.53 11.14
N ASN A 291 -17.26 -15.50 12.14
CA ASN A 291 -17.37 -14.72 13.36
C ASN A 291 -15.95 -14.33 13.75
N VAL A 292 -15.45 -13.21 13.20
CA VAL A 292 -14.05 -12.79 13.30
C VAL A 292 -13.96 -11.34 13.73
N SER A 293 -13.00 -11.04 14.58
CA SER A 293 -12.67 -9.67 14.98
C SER A 293 -11.18 -9.45 14.94
N GLY A 294 -10.76 -8.20 14.73
CA GLY A 294 -9.35 -7.84 14.74
C GLY A 294 -9.01 -6.61 13.94
N ALA A 295 -7.74 -6.48 13.61
CA ALA A 295 -7.17 -5.37 12.85
C ALA A 295 -7.08 -5.72 11.36
N PHE A 296 -7.78 -4.92 10.57
CA PHE A 296 -7.81 -5.02 9.11
C PHE A 296 -6.90 -3.96 8.49
N LEU A 297 -6.42 -4.22 7.29
CA LEU A 297 -6.04 -3.14 6.39
C LEU A 297 -7.31 -2.62 5.72
N PRO A 298 -7.54 -1.30 5.63
CA PRO A 298 -8.73 -0.76 4.98
C PRO A 298 -8.95 -1.34 3.58
N GLY A 299 -10.12 -1.94 3.34
CA GLY A 299 -10.46 -2.62 2.08
C GLY A 299 -10.16 -4.11 2.04
N PHE A 300 -9.44 -4.66 3.01
CA PHE A 300 -9.29 -6.11 3.14
C PHE A 300 -10.56 -6.73 3.74
N PRO A 301 -10.99 -7.90 3.22
CA PRO A 301 -12.22 -8.55 3.68
C PRO A 301 -12.09 -9.25 5.03
N LEU A 302 -10.88 -9.59 5.47
CA LEU A 302 -10.62 -10.34 6.69
C LEU A 302 -9.49 -9.68 7.51
N PRO A 303 -9.47 -9.87 8.85
CA PRO A 303 -8.46 -9.27 9.69
C PRO A 303 -7.09 -9.92 9.45
N ILE A 304 -6.08 -9.07 9.35
CA ILE A 304 -4.67 -9.50 9.27
C ILE A 304 -4.23 -10.06 10.62
N LEU A 305 -4.61 -9.39 11.70
CA LEU A 305 -4.36 -9.80 13.09
C LEU A 305 -5.73 -9.94 13.74
N GLY A 306 -6.03 -11.06 14.36
CA GLY A 306 -7.38 -11.23 14.88
C GLY A 306 -7.66 -12.54 15.58
N GLN A 307 -8.94 -12.78 15.76
CA GLN A 307 -9.46 -14.00 16.38
C GLN A 307 -10.84 -14.38 15.88
N ASN A 308 -11.16 -15.64 16.05
CA ASN A 308 -12.52 -16.17 16.02
C ASN A 308 -12.82 -16.93 17.32
N GLU A 309 -13.88 -17.76 17.35
CA GLU A 309 -14.24 -18.53 18.54
C GLU A 309 -13.20 -19.59 18.93
N SER A 310 -12.35 -20.01 18.00
CA SER A 310 -11.48 -21.19 18.17
C SER A 310 -10.00 -20.85 18.19
N VAL A 311 -9.57 -19.84 17.44
CA VAL A 311 -8.18 -19.48 17.26
C VAL A 311 -7.98 -17.97 17.26
N ALA A 312 -6.81 -17.53 17.71
CA ALA A 312 -6.30 -16.19 17.51
C ALA A 312 -5.00 -16.25 16.72
N TRP A 313 -4.74 -15.26 15.89
CA TRP A 313 -3.55 -15.17 15.05
C TRP A 313 -2.95 -13.77 15.07
N GLY A 314 -1.62 -13.73 14.99
CA GLY A 314 -0.83 -12.52 14.87
C GLY A 314 0.42 -12.81 14.05
N PHE A 315 0.98 -11.77 13.43
CA PHE A 315 2.13 -11.90 12.54
C PHE A 315 3.27 -10.97 12.96
N THR A 316 4.47 -11.45 12.75
CA THR A 316 5.67 -10.62 12.75
C THR A 316 6.35 -10.73 11.40
N ASN A 317 7.17 -9.74 11.03
CA ASN A 317 7.95 -9.80 9.81
C ASN A 317 9.17 -10.71 10.04
N ILE A 318 9.33 -11.72 9.18
CA ILE A 318 10.46 -12.66 9.27
C ILE A 318 11.79 -12.04 8.79
N MET A 319 11.74 -10.91 8.10
CA MET A 319 12.92 -10.25 7.51
C MET A 319 13.75 -11.18 6.61
N ALA A 320 13.05 -12.05 5.86
CA ALA A 320 13.72 -12.96 4.93
C ALA A 320 14.44 -12.18 3.83
N ASP A 321 15.57 -12.73 3.40
CA ASP A 321 16.30 -12.25 2.26
C ASP A 321 15.69 -12.83 0.97
N ASP A 322 14.90 -12.04 0.26
CA ASP A 322 14.08 -12.47 -0.87
C ASP A 322 14.13 -11.51 -2.07
N ILE A 323 15.07 -10.55 -2.06
CA ILE A 323 15.34 -9.65 -3.19
C ILE A 323 16.84 -9.59 -3.45
N ASP A 324 17.24 -9.98 -4.65
CA ASP A 324 18.61 -9.87 -5.16
C ASP A 324 18.67 -8.93 -6.35
N PHE A 325 19.81 -8.26 -6.50
CA PHE A 325 20.13 -7.48 -7.69
C PHE A 325 21.12 -8.20 -8.58
N PHE A 326 20.80 -8.31 -9.86
CA PHE A 326 21.65 -8.90 -10.88
C PHE A 326 22.20 -7.83 -11.82
N ILE A 327 23.47 -7.94 -12.16
CA ILE A 327 24.11 -7.08 -13.15
C ILE A 327 24.09 -7.80 -14.48
N GLU A 328 23.28 -7.28 -15.42
CA GLU A 328 23.14 -7.87 -16.74
C GLU A 328 24.27 -7.43 -17.68
N GLU A 329 24.87 -8.37 -18.41
CA GLU A 329 25.80 -8.06 -19.50
C GLU A 329 24.97 -7.72 -20.74
N ILE A 330 24.93 -6.44 -21.10
CA ILE A 330 24.18 -5.94 -22.27
C ILE A 330 25.04 -6.10 -23.53
N HIS A 331 24.40 -6.48 -24.64
CA HIS A 331 25.08 -6.64 -25.92
C HIS A 331 25.68 -5.32 -26.43
N PRO A 332 26.97 -5.26 -26.78
CA PRO A 332 27.67 -4.03 -27.13
C PRO A 332 27.01 -3.20 -28.25
N GLU A 333 26.44 -3.91 -29.24
CA GLU A 333 25.84 -3.28 -30.43
C GLU A 333 24.31 -3.30 -30.43
N ASN A 334 23.68 -3.97 -29.44
CA ASN A 334 22.22 -4.08 -29.39
C ASN A 334 21.72 -3.98 -27.96
N PRO A 335 21.31 -2.79 -27.49
CA PRO A 335 20.88 -2.55 -26.12
C PRO A 335 19.58 -3.28 -25.73
N ASN A 336 18.94 -3.97 -26.67
CA ASN A 336 17.76 -4.79 -26.41
C ASN A 336 18.10 -6.28 -26.20
N LYS A 337 19.37 -6.64 -26.08
CA LYS A 337 19.82 -7.98 -25.76
C LYS A 337 20.73 -8.02 -24.54
N TYR A 338 20.61 -9.09 -23.76
CA TYR A 338 21.47 -9.38 -22.62
C TYR A 338 22.01 -10.80 -22.70
N LYS A 339 23.11 -11.07 -22.02
CA LYS A 339 23.76 -12.36 -22.03
C LYS A 339 23.27 -13.26 -20.90
N HIS A 340 22.85 -14.46 -21.21
CA HIS A 340 22.53 -15.51 -20.28
C HIS A 340 23.01 -16.88 -20.77
N ASN A 341 23.74 -17.61 -19.94
CA ASN A 341 24.31 -18.90 -20.29
C ASN A 341 25.06 -18.90 -21.65
N ASN A 342 25.90 -17.88 -21.88
CA ASN A 342 26.66 -17.63 -23.12
C ASN A 342 25.80 -17.42 -24.38
N LYS A 343 24.51 -17.10 -24.22
CA LYS A 343 23.59 -16.77 -25.33
C LYS A 343 23.04 -15.33 -25.14
N TRP A 344 22.86 -14.65 -26.26
CA TRP A 344 22.19 -13.35 -26.28
C TRP A 344 20.69 -13.54 -26.37
N LEU A 345 19.98 -13.15 -25.30
CA LEU A 345 18.52 -13.16 -25.19
C LEU A 345 17.95 -11.78 -25.39
N ASP A 346 16.71 -11.70 -25.85
CA ASP A 346 16.03 -10.43 -26.03
C ASP A 346 15.50 -9.92 -24.68
N ILE A 347 15.67 -8.62 -24.42
CA ILE A 347 15.06 -7.91 -23.34
C ILE A 347 13.57 -7.69 -23.68
N VAL A 348 12.69 -8.16 -22.83
CA VAL A 348 11.25 -7.97 -23.01
C VAL A 348 10.86 -6.56 -22.58
N SER A 349 10.23 -5.81 -23.48
CA SER A 349 9.79 -4.45 -23.25
C SER A 349 8.25 -4.36 -23.23
N ARG A 350 7.70 -3.63 -22.26
CA ARG A 350 6.28 -3.34 -22.13
C ARG A 350 6.06 -1.84 -22.03
N LYS A 351 5.18 -1.30 -22.88
CA LYS A 351 4.72 0.09 -22.75
C LYS A 351 3.54 0.15 -21.81
N GLU A 352 3.55 1.14 -20.92
CA GLU A 352 2.45 1.45 -20.01
C GLU A 352 2.10 2.93 -20.06
N THR A 353 0.80 3.21 -20.06
CA THR A 353 0.28 4.57 -19.91
C THR A 353 0.18 4.91 -18.42
N VAL A 354 0.78 6.01 -18.02
CA VAL A 354 0.72 6.56 -16.66
C VAL A 354 -0.16 7.80 -16.67
N PRO A 355 -1.30 7.77 -15.96
CA PRO A 355 -2.16 8.94 -15.89
C PRO A 355 -1.48 10.04 -15.06
N LEU A 356 -1.60 11.26 -15.55
CA LEU A 356 -1.10 12.48 -14.91
C LEU A 356 -2.27 13.34 -14.43
N SER A 357 -1.95 14.37 -13.66
CA SER A 357 -2.95 15.35 -13.25
C SER A 357 -3.58 16.07 -14.45
N LYS A 358 -4.83 16.56 -14.26
CA LYS A 358 -5.61 17.29 -15.26
C LYS A 358 -5.91 16.50 -16.53
N GLY A 359 -6.16 15.19 -16.40
CA GLY A 359 -6.58 14.32 -17.50
C GLY A 359 -5.53 14.12 -18.61
N ARG A 360 -4.26 14.40 -18.32
CA ARG A 360 -3.13 14.08 -19.20
C ARG A 360 -2.62 12.68 -18.91
N ASP A 361 -1.81 12.16 -19.81
CA ASP A 361 -1.07 10.93 -19.60
C ASP A 361 0.33 11.00 -20.20
N THR A 362 1.17 10.04 -19.86
CA THR A 362 2.47 9.81 -20.47
C THR A 362 2.68 8.31 -20.66
N THR A 363 3.58 7.94 -21.56
CA THR A 363 3.92 6.55 -21.81
C THR A 363 5.33 6.28 -21.30
N ILE A 364 5.47 5.23 -20.52
CA ILE A 364 6.75 4.69 -20.07
C ILE A 364 7.01 3.32 -20.68
N THR A 365 8.28 2.93 -20.74
CA THR A 365 8.68 1.60 -21.17
C THR A 365 9.34 0.89 -20.01
N ILE A 366 8.83 -0.25 -19.62
CA ILE A 366 9.40 -1.13 -18.59
C ILE A 366 10.06 -2.29 -19.30
N ARG A 367 11.36 -2.44 -19.08
CA ARG A 367 12.17 -3.53 -19.62
C ARG A 367 12.40 -4.60 -18.55
N LYS A 368 12.50 -5.86 -18.97
CA LYS A 368 12.79 -6.97 -18.07
C LYS A 368 13.65 -8.04 -18.75
N THR A 369 14.47 -8.70 -17.93
CA THR A 369 15.18 -9.93 -18.24
C THR A 369 14.47 -11.14 -17.62
N HIS A 370 15.11 -12.30 -17.64
CA HIS A 370 14.61 -13.49 -16.94
C HIS A 370 14.74 -13.35 -15.41
N HIS A 371 15.65 -12.52 -14.89
CA HIS A 371 15.77 -12.24 -13.46
C HIS A 371 14.65 -11.33 -12.94
N GLY A 372 14.20 -10.37 -13.76
CA GLY A 372 13.18 -9.43 -13.34
C GLY A 372 13.21 -8.11 -14.11
N PRO A 373 12.58 -7.06 -13.57
CA PRO A 373 12.60 -5.73 -14.19
C PRO A 373 14.00 -5.11 -14.13
N ILE A 374 14.34 -4.34 -15.17
CA ILE A 374 15.59 -3.56 -15.19
C ILE A 374 15.38 -2.28 -14.41
N ILE A 375 15.84 -2.26 -13.14
CA ILE A 375 15.63 -1.15 -12.22
C ILE A 375 16.48 0.09 -12.55
N SER A 376 17.59 -0.06 -13.30
CA SER A 376 18.36 1.09 -13.77
C SER A 376 17.59 2.04 -14.69
N ASP A 377 16.44 1.59 -15.23
CA ASP A 377 15.55 2.43 -16.03
C ASP A 377 14.71 3.42 -15.21
N ILE A 378 14.63 3.27 -13.90
CA ILE A 378 13.87 4.15 -13.01
C ILE A 378 14.47 5.57 -13.02
N HIS A 379 15.79 5.69 -13.12
CA HIS A 379 16.46 6.97 -13.12
C HIS A 379 17.07 7.31 -14.49
N PRO A 380 16.80 8.50 -15.07
CA PRO A 380 17.25 8.87 -16.43
C PRO A 380 18.77 8.73 -16.65
N HIS A 381 19.57 9.03 -15.61
CA HIS A 381 21.03 9.02 -15.67
C HIS A 381 21.65 7.64 -15.38
N THR A 382 20.84 6.61 -15.09
CA THR A 382 21.32 5.25 -14.83
C THR A 382 20.89 4.26 -15.91
N ARG A 383 20.25 4.75 -16.96
CA ARG A 383 19.94 3.93 -18.15
C ARG A 383 21.23 3.62 -18.91
N TYR A 384 21.43 2.36 -19.21
CA TYR A 384 22.53 1.85 -20.02
C TYR A 384 22.01 1.33 -21.35
#